data_95447107ee36980164f557be31c4ffa4
#
_entry.id   95447107ee36980164f557be31c4ffa4
#
_cell.length_a   1.000
_cell.length_b   1.000
_cell.length_c   1.000
_cell.angle_alpha   90.00
_cell.angle_beta   90.00
_cell.angle_gamma   90.00
#
_symmetry.space_group_name_H-M   'P 1'
#
loop_
_entity.id
_entity.type
_entity.pdbx_description
1 polymer ?
#
loop_
_entity_poly.entity_id
_entity_poly.type
_entity_poly.pdbx_seq_one_letter_code
_entity_poly.pdbx_strand_id
1 'polypeptide(L)'
;RIDRMFDYLPYDRTPGQWRGVHFYPSSYGNELLHTDIHSSFDGIVADSSDVSQSKLILSHSTIHNCQGVGLSAKYANIAVTNSQITNTLGDCVSIDGGSATINSSTIAQFYPFDGQRGAALKAVLNKDLNQLKVTNSLITGYADDVVFLAKEDSTVDWLFDHCMLRTPKLTTADSTHFVNVTFENVKDTTTMGEKHFKKMDTDNLIYDFHLSDKSAAIDQADPATSP
;
A
#
# COMPACT_ATOMS: atom_id res chain seq x y z
N ARG A 1 18.90 -3.04 15.40
CA ARG A 1 17.68 -3.72 15.86
C ARG A 1 17.56 -3.55 17.37
N ILE A 2 16.41 -3.08 17.84
CA ILE A 2 16.08 -2.98 19.27
C ILE A 2 15.03 -4.07 19.52
N ASP A 3 15.41 -5.10 20.25
CA ASP A 3 14.50 -6.17 20.66
C ASP A 3 14.06 -5.99 22.12
N ARG A 4 12.88 -6.51 22.44
CA ARG A 4 12.42 -6.58 23.83
C ARG A 4 13.16 -7.68 24.58
N MET A 5 13.34 -7.45 25.86
CA MET A 5 14.00 -8.40 26.76
C MET A 5 13.18 -9.67 27.02
N PHE A 6 11.89 -9.69 26.66
CA PHE A 6 10.98 -10.80 26.93
C PHE A 6 10.45 -11.42 25.64
N ASP A 7 10.67 -12.71 25.44
CA ASP A 7 10.28 -13.46 24.24
C ASP A 7 8.76 -13.53 24.02
N TYR A 8 7.95 -13.41 25.08
CA TYR A 8 6.50 -13.46 24.99
C TYR A 8 5.86 -12.17 24.43
N LEU A 9 6.63 -11.09 24.29
CA LEU A 9 6.21 -9.84 23.65
C LEU A 9 7.30 -9.38 22.68
N PRO A 10 7.53 -10.10 21.59
CA PRO A 10 8.54 -9.72 20.62
C PRO A 10 8.21 -8.36 20.03
N TYR A 11 9.20 -7.49 19.95
CA TYR A 11 9.05 -6.11 19.48
C TYR A 11 8.48 -6.05 18.04
N ASP A 12 8.95 -6.93 17.19
CA ASP A 12 8.56 -7.03 15.79
C ASP A 12 7.12 -7.54 15.56
N ARG A 13 6.44 -8.03 16.61
CA ARG A 13 5.05 -8.52 16.54
C ARG A 13 4.05 -7.66 17.29
N THR A 14 4.50 -6.65 18.02
CA THR A 14 3.62 -5.79 18.82
C THR A 14 3.56 -4.40 18.19
N PRO A 15 2.42 -3.97 17.62
CA PRO A 15 2.29 -2.63 17.04
C PRO A 15 2.31 -1.53 18.11
N GLY A 16 2.52 -0.28 17.69
CA GLY A 16 2.42 0.89 18.56
C GLY A 16 3.62 1.12 19.51
N GLN A 17 4.79 0.54 19.23
CA GLN A 17 5.95 0.64 20.11
C GLN A 17 6.68 1.99 20.02
N TRP A 18 6.53 2.68 18.92
CA TRP A 18 7.10 3.99 18.65
C TRP A 18 6.22 4.75 17.66
N ARG A 19 6.46 6.05 17.47
CA ARG A 19 5.54 6.88 16.68
C ARG A 19 5.63 6.68 15.17
N GLY A 20 6.73 6.14 14.67
CA GLY A 20 7.01 6.07 13.24
C GLY A 20 7.78 7.27 12.72
N VAL A 21 7.81 7.44 11.39
CA VAL A 21 8.51 8.52 10.70
C VAL A 21 7.53 9.60 10.28
N HIS A 22 7.82 10.86 10.60
CA HIS A 22 6.95 11.98 10.28
C HIS A 22 7.70 13.06 9.48
N PHE A 23 7.27 13.30 8.26
CA PHE A 23 7.77 14.36 7.38
C PHE A 23 6.85 15.57 7.46
N TYR A 24 7.27 16.58 8.21
CA TYR A 24 6.54 17.83 8.40
C TYR A 24 6.43 18.65 7.10
N PRO A 25 5.55 19.67 7.02
CA PRO A 25 5.29 20.42 5.78
C PRO A 25 6.51 20.98 5.06
N SER A 26 7.54 21.39 5.80
CA SER A 26 8.77 21.95 5.26
C SER A 26 9.83 20.92 4.85
N SER A 27 9.56 19.61 5.06
CA SER A 27 10.51 18.55 4.71
C SER A 27 10.31 18.09 3.27
N TYR A 28 11.35 18.13 2.46
CA TYR A 28 11.36 17.71 1.06
C TYR A 28 12.60 16.88 0.73
N GLY A 29 12.56 16.17 -0.40
CA GLY A 29 13.68 15.38 -0.88
C GLY A 29 14.06 14.22 0.05
N ASN A 30 13.08 13.68 0.78
CA ASN A 30 13.35 12.57 1.69
C ASN A 30 13.38 11.27 0.89
N GLU A 31 14.40 10.47 1.12
CA GLU A 31 14.58 9.16 0.48
C GLU A 31 14.76 8.08 1.54
N LEU A 32 13.95 7.04 1.46
CA LEU A 32 14.04 5.83 2.27
C LEU A 32 14.27 4.64 1.34
N LEU A 33 15.46 4.09 1.40
CA LEU A 33 15.91 2.98 0.57
C LEU A 33 16.28 1.79 1.45
N HIS A 34 15.84 0.60 1.07
CA HIS A 34 16.14 -0.63 1.80
C HIS A 34 15.84 -0.52 3.30
N THR A 35 14.72 0.09 3.64
CA THR A 35 14.33 0.40 5.01
C THR A 35 13.20 -0.54 5.45
N ASP A 36 13.28 -1.02 6.68
CA ASP A 36 12.21 -1.77 7.34
C ASP A 36 11.64 -0.95 8.49
N ILE A 37 10.35 -0.59 8.36
CA ILE A 37 9.60 0.18 9.36
C ILE A 37 8.47 -0.70 9.88
N HIS A 38 8.53 -1.03 11.16
CA HIS A 38 7.53 -1.91 11.76
C HIS A 38 7.24 -1.58 13.22
N SER A 39 6.13 -2.13 13.71
CA SER A 39 5.73 -2.05 15.12
C SER A 39 5.55 -0.62 15.62
N SER A 40 5.35 0.31 14.71
CA SER A 40 5.09 1.71 15.01
C SER A 40 3.61 1.98 15.27
N PHE A 41 3.29 3.17 15.75
CA PHE A 41 1.92 3.67 15.71
C PHE A 41 1.53 3.90 14.24
N ASP A 42 2.10 4.90 13.56
CA ASP A 42 2.04 5.02 12.11
C ASP A 42 3.40 4.60 11.52
N GLY A 43 3.43 4.08 10.29
CA GLY A 43 4.67 3.79 9.61
C GLY A 43 5.34 5.08 9.17
N ILE A 44 4.78 5.71 8.14
CA ILE A 44 5.21 7.00 7.60
C ILE A 44 4.02 7.95 7.50
N VAL A 45 4.20 9.17 7.97
CA VAL A 45 3.25 10.27 7.78
C VAL A 45 3.94 11.39 6.99
N ALA A 46 3.41 11.71 5.80
CA ALA A 46 3.85 12.80 4.95
C ALA A 46 2.79 13.91 4.96
N ASP A 47 3.07 14.99 5.68
CA ASP A 47 2.18 16.15 5.77
C ASP A 47 2.07 16.91 4.46
N SER A 48 1.02 17.70 4.36
CA SER A 48 0.74 18.59 3.24
C SER A 48 1.90 19.53 2.93
N SER A 49 2.25 19.60 1.65
CA SER A 49 3.38 20.39 1.17
C SER A 49 3.17 20.83 -0.28
N ASP A 50 4.09 21.58 -0.85
CA ASP A 50 4.08 21.93 -2.27
C ASP A 50 4.29 20.66 -3.11
N VAL A 51 3.25 20.27 -3.85
CA VAL A 51 3.25 19.05 -4.69
C VAL A 51 4.17 19.13 -5.90
N SER A 52 4.66 20.29 -6.26
CA SER A 52 5.66 20.44 -7.32
C SER A 52 7.06 19.93 -6.91
N GLN A 53 7.28 19.72 -5.61
CA GLN A 53 8.52 19.23 -5.04
C GLN A 53 8.35 17.81 -4.50
N SER A 54 9.30 16.94 -4.79
CA SER A 54 9.30 15.59 -4.21
C SER A 54 9.41 15.66 -2.70
N LYS A 55 8.46 15.03 -2.01
CA LYS A 55 8.47 14.93 -0.56
C LYS A 55 9.11 13.65 -0.08
N LEU A 56 8.76 12.53 -0.70
CA LEU A 56 9.20 11.22 -0.27
C LEU A 56 9.41 10.30 -1.48
N ILE A 57 10.55 9.64 -1.50
CA ILE A 57 10.82 8.45 -2.31
C ILE A 57 11.01 7.28 -1.35
N LEU A 58 10.14 6.29 -1.45
CA LEU A 58 10.22 5.03 -0.73
C LEU A 58 10.53 3.92 -1.73
N SER A 59 11.66 3.26 -1.59
CA SER A 59 12.08 2.24 -2.55
C SER A 59 12.72 1.04 -1.86
N HIS A 60 12.43 -0.18 -2.39
CA HIS A 60 12.97 -1.44 -1.87
C HIS A 60 12.79 -1.57 -0.35
N SER A 61 11.65 -1.13 0.15
CA SER A 61 11.42 -0.96 1.58
C SER A 61 10.17 -1.69 2.04
N THR A 62 10.12 -1.99 3.33
CA THR A 62 8.98 -2.68 3.94
C THR A 62 8.39 -1.83 5.05
N ILE A 63 7.06 -1.73 5.09
CA ILE A 63 6.31 -1.13 6.21
C ILE A 63 5.27 -2.14 6.66
N HIS A 64 5.29 -2.52 7.93
CA HIS A 64 4.33 -3.51 8.41
C HIS A 64 4.04 -3.41 9.91
N ASN A 65 2.96 -4.07 10.33
CA ASN A 65 2.59 -4.22 11.73
C ASN A 65 2.51 -2.87 12.47
N CYS A 66 1.80 -1.90 11.86
CA CYS A 66 1.53 -0.60 12.46
C CYS A 66 0.18 -0.59 13.17
N GLN A 67 0.06 0.14 14.27
CA GLN A 67 -1.20 0.31 15.00
C GLN A 67 -2.14 1.31 14.30
N GLY A 68 -1.60 2.27 13.56
CA GLY A 68 -2.31 3.21 12.71
C GLY A 68 -2.11 2.87 11.23
N VAL A 69 -1.85 3.88 10.41
CA VAL A 69 -1.61 3.72 8.97
C VAL A 69 -0.17 3.31 8.66
N GLY A 70 0.00 2.54 7.58
CA GLY A 70 1.34 2.20 7.09
C GLY A 70 2.03 3.41 6.45
N LEU A 71 1.46 3.94 5.39
CA LEU A 71 1.90 5.16 4.72
C LEU A 71 0.73 6.10 4.54
N SER A 72 0.79 7.27 5.17
CA SER A 72 -0.15 8.36 4.98
C SER A 72 0.48 9.52 4.22
N ALA A 73 -0.11 9.91 3.10
CA ALA A 73 0.28 11.08 2.32
C ALA A 73 -0.91 12.03 2.17
N LYS A 74 -0.75 13.24 2.66
CA LYS A 74 -1.78 14.26 2.59
C LYS A 74 -1.25 15.45 1.79
N TYR A 75 -1.82 15.71 0.61
CA TYR A 75 -1.36 16.79 -0.27
C TYR A 75 0.17 16.82 -0.41
N ALA A 76 0.76 15.69 -0.72
CA ALA A 76 2.20 15.52 -0.84
C ALA A 76 2.55 14.88 -2.20
N ASN A 77 3.78 15.07 -2.65
CA ASN A 77 4.32 14.38 -3.82
C ASN A 77 5.18 13.21 -3.34
N ILE A 78 4.71 11.98 -3.57
CA ILE A 78 5.36 10.76 -3.12
C ILE A 78 5.57 9.77 -4.26
N ALA A 79 6.64 9.00 -4.18
CA ALA A 79 6.91 7.87 -5.04
C ALA A 79 7.21 6.62 -4.20
N VAL A 80 6.54 5.51 -4.52
CA VAL A 80 6.72 4.20 -3.87
C VAL A 80 7.09 3.20 -4.95
N THR A 81 8.23 2.54 -4.83
CA THR A 81 8.72 1.60 -5.84
C THR A 81 9.30 0.35 -5.18
N ASN A 82 9.05 -0.83 -5.75
CA ASN A 82 9.57 -2.11 -5.24
C ASN A 82 9.42 -2.26 -3.72
N SER A 83 8.30 -1.86 -3.19
CA SER A 83 8.10 -1.80 -1.74
C SER A 83 6.90 -2.64 -1.30
N GLN A 84 6.92 -3.02 -0.04
CA GLN A 84 5.87 -3.81 0.58
C GLN A 84 5.28 -3.04 1.75
N ILE A 85 3.96 -2.82 1.73
CA ILE A 85 3.24 -2.14 2.83
C ILE A 85 2.09 -3.03 3.24
N THR A 86 2.17 -3.60 4.45
CA THR A 86 1.29 -4.71 4.83
C THR A 86 0.87 -4.68 6.29
N ASN A 87 -0.26 -5.31 6.58
CA ASN A 87 -0.68 -5.65 7.95
C ASN A 87 -0.68 -4.48 8.93
N THR A 88 -1.46 -3.46 8.65
CA THR A 88 -1.66 -2.32 9.54
C THR A 88 -3.09 -2.32 10.10
N LEU A 89 -3.31 -1.79 11.30
CA LEU A 89 -4.68 -1.66 11.82
C LEU A 89 -5.46 -0.57 11.07
N GLY A 90 -4.81 0.56 10.73
CA GLY A 90 -5.35 1.54 9.81
C GLY A 90 -5.21 1.09 8.35
N ASP A 91 -5.33 2.03 7.41
CA ASP A 91 -5.08 1.74 6.00
C ASP A 91 -3.59 1.40 5.78
N CYS A 92 -3.26 0.42 4.93
CA CYS A 92 -1.86 0.20 4.59
C CYS A 92 -1.29 1.43 3.88
N VAL A 93 -2.00 1.94 2.88
CA VAL A 93 -1.66 3.20 2.19
C VAL A 93 -2.89 4.10 2.17
N SER A 94 -2.74 5.32 2.65
CA SER A 94 -3.78 6.36 2.66
C SER A 94 -3.28 7.60 1.92
N ILE A 95 -3.93 7.96 0.81
CA ILE A 95 -3.61 9.13 -0.03
C ILE A 95 -4.80 10.08 0.00
N ASP A 96 -4.59 11.29 0.49
CA ASP A 96 -5.57 12.37 0.51
C ASP A 96 -5.08 13.51 -0.37
N GLY A 97 -5.31 13.39 -1.67
CA GLY A 97 -4.87 14.34 -2.69
C GLY A 97 -3.35 14.36 -2.93
N GLY A 98 -2.89 15.35 -3.67
CA GLY A 98 -1.49 15.52 -4.05
C GLY A 98 -1.08 14.71 -5.27
N SER A 99 0.17 14.31 -5.35
CA SER A 99 0.74 13.50 -6.43
C SER A 99 1.35 12.23 -5.85
N ALA A 100 0.88 11.08 -6.30
CA ALA A 100 1.40 9.79 -5.82
C ALA A 100 1.67 8.85 -6.99
N THR A 101 2.85 8.27 -7.02
CA THR A 101 3.19 7.16 -7.91
C THR A 101 3.52 5.91 -7.11
N ILE A 102 2.93 4.78 -7.48
CA ILE A 102 3.17 3.47 -6.87
C ILE A 102 3.51 2.51 -8.00
N ASN A 103 4.70 1.93 -7.97
CA ASN A 103 5.13 0.99 -9.01
C ASN A 103 5.75 -0.27 -8.42
N SER A 104 5.45 -1.42 -9.01
CA SER A 104 6.04 -2.73 -8.67
C SER A 104 5.99 -3.01 -7.16
N SER A 105 4.86 -2.69 -6.52
CA SER A 105 4.74 -2.76 -5.08
C SER A 105 3.60 -3.68 -4.64
N THR A 106 3.74 -4.26 -3.46
CA THR A 106 2.72 -5.07 -2.81
C THR A 106 2.10 -4.31 -1.65
N ILE A 107 0.81 -4.07 -1.72
CA ILE A 107 0.02 -3.47 -0.63
C ILE A 107 -1.01 -4.51 -0.20
N ALA A 108 -0.83 -5.07 1.01
CA ALA A 108 -1.61 -6.23 1.40
C ALA A 108 -2.14 -6.13 2.84
N GLN A 109 -3.46 -6.16 2.97
CA GLN A 109 -4.15 -5.94 4.24
C GLN A 109 -4.63 -7.26 4.85
N PHE A 110 -3.77 -7.87 5.63
CA PHE A 110 -4.07 -9.11 6.37
C PHE A 110 -3.85 -8.96 7.87
N TYR A 111 -4.13 -7.77 8.41
CA TYR A 111 -3.99 -7.51 9.86
C TYR A 111 -4.88 -8.47 10.65
N PRO A 112 -4.29 -9.31 11.53
CA PRO A 112 -5.01 -10.44 12.10
C PRO A 112 -5.79 -10.12 13.38
N PHE A 113 -5.50 -8.98 14.03
CA PHE A 113 -5.95 -8.74 15.40
C PHE A 113 -7.28 -8.00 15.50
N ASP A 114 -7.75 -7.38 14.42
CA ASP A 114 -9.00 -6.62 14.43
C ASP A 114 -9.69 -6.70 13.07
N GLY A 115 -10.95 -7.12 13.05
CA GLY A 115 -11.77 -7.17 11.85
C GLY A 115 -12.23 -5.78 11.35
N GLN A 116 -12.10 -4.73 12.16
CA GLN A 116 -12.39 -3.34 11.79
C GLN A 116 -11.14 -2.60 11.24
N ARG A 117 -10.15 -3.37 10.81
CA ARG A 117 -8.96 -2.84 10.13
C ARG A 117 -9.31 -1.95 8.93
N GLY A 118 -8.40 -1.06 8.57
CA GLY A 118 -8.51 -0.25 7.36
C GLY A 118 -8.34 -1.06 6.07
N ALA A 119 -8.34 -0.36 4.93
CA ALA A 119 -8.15 -0.92 3.61
C ALA A 119 -6.64 -1.12 3.27
N ALA A 120 -6.35 -1.93 2.25
CA ALA A 120 -5.01 -1.96 1.68
C ALA A 120 -4.66 -0.61 1.05
N LEU A 121 -5.51 -0.10 0.17
CA LEU A 121 -5.37 1.23 -0.42
C LEU A 121 -6.63 2.06 -0.19
N LYS A 122 -6.45 3.24 0.38
CA LYS A 122 -7.44 4.30 0.40
C LYS A 122 -6.89 5.53 -0.32
N ALA A 123 -7.54 5.95 -1.40
CA ALA A 123 -7.13 7.13 -2.15
C ALA A 123 -8.33 8.05 -2.42
N VAL A 124 -8.22 9.30 -2.01
CA VAL A 124 -9.25 10.33 -2.16
C VAL A 124 -8.66 11.49 -2.96
N LEU A 125 -9.12 11.63 -4.21
CA LEU A 125 -8.66 12.62 -5.18
C LEU A 125 -9.79 13.61 -5.48
N ASN A 126 -10.06 14.51 -4.56
CA ASN A 126 -11.24 15.39 -4.58
C ASN A 126 -10.94 16.85 -4.88
N LYS A 127 -9.69 17.21 -5.17
CA LYS A 127 -9.27 18.57 -5.52
C LYS A 127 -8.54 18.60 -6.87
N ASP A 128 -8.37 19.80 -7.38
CA ASP A 128 -7.71 20.03 -8.66
C ASP A 128 -6.20 19.68 -8.59
N LEU A 129 -5.63 19.27 -9.71
CA LEU A 129 -4.22 18.88 -9.86
C LEU A 129 -3.80 17.67 -9.02
N ASN A 130 -4.74 16.85 -8.58
CA ASN A 130 -4.41 15.58 -7.96
C ASN A 130 -3.96 14.57 -9.01
N GLN A 131 -2.96 13.78 -8.66
CA GLN A 131 -2.46 12.72 -9.52
C GLN A 131 -2.26 11.42 -8.73
N LEU A 132 -2.74 10.31 -9.28
CA LEU A 132 -2.43 8.97 -8.79
C LEU A 132 -2.08 8.06 -9.96
N LYS A 133 -0.87 7.54 -9.97
CA LYS A 133 -0.47 6.50 -10.91
C LYS A 133 -0.03 5.26 -10.16
N VAL A 134 -0.73 4.15 -10.39
CA VAL A 134 -0.41 2.84 -9.82
C VAL A 134 -0.11 1.87 -10.95
N THR A 135 1.08 1.30 -10.97
CA THR A 135 1.51 0.39 -12.04
C THR A 135 2.13 -0.87 -11.45
N ASN A 136 1.98 -2.00 -12.16
CA ASN A 136 2.64 -3.26 -11.83
C ASN A 136 2.48 -3.70 -10.36
N SER A 137 1.36 -3.39 -9.75
CA SER A 137 1.23 -3.51 -8.30
C SER A 137 0.09 -4.45 -7.91
N LEU A 138 0.30 -5.17 -6.80
CA LEU A 138 -0.68 -6.05 -6.19
C LEU A 138 -1.28 -5.38 -4.96
N ILE A 139 -2.58 -5.07 -5.00
CA ILE A 139 -3.33 -4.47 -3.91
C ILE A 139 -4.42 -5.46 -3.47
N THR A 140 -4.21 -6.11 -2.33
CA THR A 140 -5.02 -7.25 -1.91
C THR A 140 -5.24 -7.29 -0.40
N GLY A 141 -6.09 -8.20 0.07
CA GLY A 141 -6.40 -8.38 1.48
C GLY A 141 -7.44 -9.46 1.72
N TYR A 142 -8.10 -9.44 2.88
CA TYR A 142 -9.14 -10.41 3.20
C TYR A 142 -10.48 -10.13 2.52
N ALA A 143 -10.82 -8.86 2.30
CA ALA A 143 -12.14 -8.44 1.83
C ALA A 143 -12.01 -7.46 0.64
N ASP A 144 -12.97 -6.56 0.49
CA ASP A 144 -12.86 -5.41 -0.40
C ASP A 144 -11.89 -4.41 0.23
N ASP A 145 -10.68 -4.37 -0.29
CA ASP A 145 -9.56 -3.68 0.34
C ASP A 145 -9.05 -2.46 -0.47
N VAL A 146 -9.87 -1.97 -1.41
CA VAL A 146 -9.59 -0.75 -2.17
C VAL A 146 -10.71 0.26 -1.99
N VAL A 147 -10.41 1.39 -1.38
CA VAL A 147 -11.31 2.56 -1.29
C VAL A 147 -10.76 3.65 -2.18
N PHE A 148 -11.44 3.92 -3.29
CA PHE A 148 -11.00 4.88 -4.27
C PHE A 148 -12.11 5.87 -4.58
N LEU A 149 -11.85 7.17 -4.41
CA LEU A 149 -12.73 8.27 -4.74
C LEU A 149 -11.96 9.31 -5.56
N ALA A 150 -12.33 9.48 -6.81
CA ALA A 150 -11.83 10.55 -7.65
C ALA A 150 -12.97 11.50 -8.00
N LYS A 151 -12.67 12.80 -8.05
CA LYS A 151 -13.60 13.80 -8.58
C LYS A 151 -13.74 13.56 -10.09
N GLU A 152 -14.96 13.57 -10.59
CA GLU A 152 -15.25 13.54 -12.03
C GLU A 152 -14.90 14.92 -12.63
N ASP A 153 -13.62 15.17 -12.80
CA ASP A 153 -13.10 16.43 -13.33
C ASP A 153 -11.83 16.15 -14.13
N SER A 154 -11.70 16.82 -15.28
CA SER A 154 -10.52 16.69 -16.16
C SER A 154 -9.20 17.18 -15.55
N THR A 155 -9.25 17.79 -14.36
CA THR A 155 -8.06 18.25 -13.62
C THR A 155 -7.47 17.19 -12.71
N VAL A 156 -8.17 16.07 -12.50
CA VAL A 156 -7.69 14.93 -11.71
C VAL A 156 -7.16 13.86 -12.67
N ASP A 157 -5.87 13.58 -12.58
CA ASP A 157 -5.20 12.56 -13.39
C ASP A 157 -4.97 11.30 -12.56
N TRP A 158 -5.53 10.17 -13.01
CA TRP A 158 -5.32 8.91 -12.31
C TRP A 158 -5.33 7.70 -13.24
N LEU A 159 -4.53 6.71 -12.90
CA LEU A 159 -4.35 5.49 -13.70
C LEU A 159 -3.98 4.31 -12.81
N PHE A 160 -4.65 3.18 -13.04
CA PHE A 160 -4.19 1.86 -12.62
C PHE A 160 -3.82 1.07 -13.88
N ASP A 161 -2.57 0.59 -13.95
CA ASP A 161 -2.08 -0.12 -15.12
C ASP A 161 -1.29 -1.37 -14.72
N HIS A 162 -1.62 -2.53 -15.32
CA HIS A 162 -1.06 -3.83 -14.96
C HIS A 162 -1.12 -4.12 -13.44
N CYS A 163 -2.27 -3.82 -12.84
CA CYS A 163 -2.49 -4.01 -11.40
C CYS A 163 -3.47 -5.15 -11.12
N MET A 164 -3.30 -5.77 -9.96
CA MET A 164 -4.35 -6.62 -9.37
C MET A 164 -4.97 -5.90 -8.19
N LEU A 165 -6.30 -5.78 -8.18
CA LEU A 165 -7.05 -5.03 -7.19
C LEU A 165 -8.09 -5.93 -6.53
N ARG A 166 -8.00 -6.11 -5.21
CA ARG A 166 -9.01 -6.84 -4.43
C ARG A 166 -10.19 -5.94 -4.11
N THR A 167 -11.01 -5.76 -5.13
CA THR A 167 -12.27 -5.03 -5.04
C THR A 167 -13.21 -5.57 -6.12
N PRO A 168 -14.54 -5.51 -5.95
CA PRO A 168 -15.48 -5.84 -7.01
C PRO A 168 -15.20 -4.97 -8.25
N LYS A 169 -15.31 -5.57 -9.41
CA LYS A 169 -15.18 -4.81 -10.66
C LYS A 169 -16.19 -3.67 -10.65
N LEU A 170 -15.70 -2.45 -10.71
CA LEU A 170 -16.56 -1.27 -10.80
C LEU A 170 -17.33 -1.31 -12.12
N THR A 171 -18.64 -1.10 -12.07
CA THR A 171 -19.48 -1.05 -13.27
C THR A 171 -19.14 0.14 -14.19
N THR A 172 -18.47 1.13 -13.63
CA THR A 172 -17.97 2.34 -14.30
C THR A 172 -16.48 2.25 -14.63
N ALA A 173 -15.82 1.09 -14.41
CA ALA A 173 -14.42 0.91 -14.77
C ALA A 173 -14.26 1.09 -16.29
N ASP A 174 -13.54 2.11 -16.69
CA ASP A 174 -13.22 2.40 -18.07
C ASP A 174 -11.80 1.94 -18.44
N SER A 175 -11.59 1.73 -19.74
CA SER A 175 -10.29 1.26 -20.26
C SER A 175 -9.23 2.37 -20.34
N THR A 176 -9.57 3.59 -20.00
CA THR A 176 -8.61 4.71 -20.00
C THR A 176 -7.91 4.87 -18.66
N HIS A 177 -8.61 4.54 -17.58
CA HIS A 177 -8.09 4.64 -16.21
C HIS A 177 -7.73 3.30 -15.57
N PHE A 178 -8.30 2.19 -16.11
CA PHE A 178 -7.99 0.83 -15.67
C PHE A 178 -7.45 0.01 -16.86
N VAL A 179 -6.15 0.11 -17.09
CA VAL A 179 -5.46 -0.55 -18.20
C VAL A 179 -4.88 -1.88 -17.72
N ASN A 180 -5.23 -2.98 -18.36
CA ASN A 180 -4.74 -4.32 -17.99
C ASN A 180 -4.89 -4.66 -16.49
N VAL A 181 -5.97 -4.18 -15.87
CA VAL A 181 -6.25 -4.41 -14.45
C VAL A 181 -7.07 -5.68 -14.26
N THR A 182 -6.61 -6.53 -13.35
CA THR A 182 -7.35 -7.69 -12.86
C THR A 182 -8.05 -7.33 -11.54
N PHE A 183 -9.39 -7.39 -11.54
CA PHE A 183 -10.18 -7.28 -10.30
C PHE A 183 -10.29 -8.66 -9.68
N GLU A 184 -9.80 -8.82 -8.46
CA GLU A 184 -9.83 -10.08 -7.75
C GLU A 184 -11.28 -10.51 -7.41
N ASN A 185 -11.55 -11.78 -7.63
CA ASN A 185 -12.77 -12.37 -7.11
C ASN A 185 -12.58 -12.66 -5.62
N VAL A 186 -13.26 -11.92 -4.75
CA VAL A 186 -13.19 -12.10 -3.29
C VAL A 186 -13.65 -13.49 -2.81
N LYS A 187 -14.33 -14.27 -3.67
CA LYS A 187 -14.73 -15.64 -3.40
C LYS A 187 -13.69 -16.67 -3.85
N ASP A 188 -12.66 -16.27 -4.58
CA ASP A 188 -11.58 -17.18 -4.96
C ASP A 188 -10.69 -17.45 -3.73
N THR A 189 -10.60 -18.71 -3.37
CA THR A 189 -9.78 -19.18 -2.26
C THR A 189 -8.57 -20.01 -2.73
N THR A 190 -8.28 -20.00 -4.03
CA THR A 190 -7.26 -20.87 -4.63
C THR A 190 -6.05 -20.15 -5.20
N THR A 191 -6.26 -18.98 -5.80
CA THR A 191 -5.21 -18.25 -6.53
C THR A 191 -5.11 -16.76 -6.17
N MET A 192 -6.09 -16.22 -5.43
CA MET A 192 -6.21 -14.80 -5.08
C MET A 192 -6.21 -14.57 -3.57
N GLY A 193 -6.12 -13.31 -3.15
CA GLY A 193 -6.04 -12.95 -1.74
C GLY A 193 -4.78 -13.50 -1.08
N GLU A 194 -4.92 -14.17 0.05
CA GLU A 194 -3.78 -14.77 0.77
C GLU A 194 -3.01 -15.82 -0.06
N LYS A 195 -3.65 -16.42 -1.08
CA LYS A 195 -3.05 -17.45 -1.93
C LYS A 195 -2.03 -16.89 -2.93
N HIS A 196 -1.98 -15.57 -3.11
CA HIS A 196 -0.87 -14.94 -3.82
C HIS A 196 0.49 -15.23 -3.19
N PHE A 197 0.54 -15.50 -1.89
CA PHE A 197 1.77 -15.48 -1.12
C PHE A 197 2.24 -16.86 -0.69
N LYS A 198 3.55 -17.02 -0.53
CA LYS A 198 4.17 -18.29 -0.13
C LYS A 198 3.76 -18.73 1.26
N LYS A 199 3.61 -17.77 2.19
CA LYS A 199 3.21 -18.10 3.57
C LYS A 199 2.38 -16.98 4.20
N MET A 200 1.23 -17.38 4.72
CA MET A 200 0.32 -16.53 5.49
C MET A 200 -0.09 -17.30 6.75
N ASP A 201 0.75 -17.24 7.78
CA ASP A 201 0.56 -17.92 9.07
C ASP A 201 0.17 -16.88 10.14
N THR A 202 -1.12 -16.64 10.23
CA THR A 202 -1.68 -15.63 11.13
C THR A 202 -1.58 -16.03 12.60
N ASP A 203 -1.56 -17.32 12.91
CA ASP A 203 -1.48 -17.81 14.29
C ASP A 203 -0.08 -17.57 14.88
N ASN A 204 0.95 -17.74 14.07
CA ASN A 204 2.34 -17.53 14.46
C ASN A 204 2.90 -16.17 14.02
N LEU A 205 2.10 -15.35 13.31
CA LEU A 205 2.48 -14.05 12.75
C LEU A 205 3.71 -14.15 11.83
N ILE A 206 3.74 -15.18 11.00
CA ILE A 206 4.82 -15.40 10.03
C ILE A 206 4.27 -15.20 8.62
N TYR A 207 4.79 -14.19 7.93
CA TYR A 207 4.35 -13.80 6.61
C TYR A 207 5.52 -13.82 5.63
N ASP A 208 5.30 -14.48 4.49
CA ASP A 208 6.20 -14.42 3.33
C ASP A 208 5.39 -13.93 2.12
N PHE A 209 5.51 -12.65 1.83
CA PHE A 209 4.80 -11.99 0.74
C PHE A 209 5.45 -12.18 -0.65
N HIS A 210 6.42 -13.08 -0.81
CA HIS A 210 6.82 -13.51 -2.14
C HIS A 210 5.66 -14.26 -2.80
N LEU A 211 5.51 -14.08 -4.11
CA LEU A 211 4.46 -14.77 -4.85
C LEU A 211 4.63 -16.29 -4.77
N SER A 212 3.53 -16.97 -4.52
CA SER A 212 3.46 -18.43 -4.62
C SER A 212 3.39 -18.85 -6.08
N ASP A 213 3.80 -20.07 -6.39
CA ASP A 213 3.77 -20.62 -7.75
C ASP A 213 2.34 -20.73 -8.35
N LYS A 214 1.31 -20.53 -7.50
CA LYS A 214 -0.11 -20.56 -7.91
C LYS A 214 -0.72 -19.16 -7.98
N SER A 215 0.04 -18.12 -7.70
CA SER A 215 -0.46 -16.75 -7.71
C SER A 215 -0.94 -16.35 -9.10
N ALA A 216 -2.15 -15.78 -9.15
CA ALA A 216 -2.66 -15.18 -10.38
C ALA A 216 -1.88 -13.91 -10.81
N ALA A 217 -1.02 -13.38 -9.94
CA ALA A 217 -0.20 -12.19 -10.23
C ALA A 217 1.08 -12.49 -11.01
N ILE A 218 1.43 -13.77 -11.21
CA ILE A 218 2.61 -14.14 -11.99
C ILE A 218 2.45 -13.66 -13.43
N ASP A 219 3.51 -13.04 -13.99
CA ASP A 219 3.59 -12.53 -15.36
C ASP A 219 2.53 -11.49 -15.74
N GLN A 220 1.94 -10.80 -14.75
CA GLN A 220 0.93 -9.76 -15.00
C GLN A 220 1.52 -8.35 -15.13
N ALA A 221 2.77 -8.15 -14.76
CA ALA A 221 3.44 -6.85 -14.85
C ALA A 221 3.83 -6.51 -16.31
N ASP A 222 3.81 -5.22 -16.65
CA ASP A 222 4.40 -4.72 -17.89
C ASP A 222 5.92 -4.59 -17.73
N PRO A 223 6.72 -5.41 -18.47
CA PRO A 223 8.16 -5.34 -18.36
C PRO A 223 8.77 -4.02 -18.84
N ALA A 224 8.05 -3.24 -19.65
CA ALA A 224 8.54 -1.96 -20.15
C ALA A 224 8.52 -0.84 -19.07
N THR A 225 7.70 -1.00 -18.04
CA THR A 225 7.56 -0.04 -16.93
C THR A 225 8.05 -0.61 -15.59
N SER A 226 8.55 -1.83 -15.59
CA SER A 226 9.20 -2.45 -14.43
C SER A 226 10.53 -1.74 -14.14
N PRO A 227 10.83 -1.42 -12.87
CA PRO A 227 12.08 -0.73 -12.50
C PRO A 227 13.29 -1.64 -12.61
#